data_de8566edc07b6f9068e3f525b9597919
#
_entry.id   de8566edc07b6f9068e3f525b9597919
#
_cell.length_a   1.000
_cell.length_b   1.000
_cell.length_c   1.000
_cell.angle_alpha   90.00
_cell.angle_beta   90.00
_cell.angle_gamma   90.00
#
_symmetry.space_group_name_H-M   'P 1'
#
loop_
_entity.id
_entity.type
_entity.pdbx_description
1 polymer ?
#
loop_
_entity_poly.entity_id
_entity_poly.type
_entity_poly.pdbx_seq_one_letter_code
_entity_poly.pdbx_strand_id
1 'polypeptide(L)'
;MRLLYSHRINAHDGQGVHVMELVRALRAAGHEVHMVGPAFFGRAGFGGESRMVALLRRYLPGALSELVELAYNIPAYLRLKAAWRAEKPDFVYERCNLYFLAGSWLARRHKVRLFLEVNSPLADEREKHGGLRLAWLARRLERFTWRSAERVLPVTAVLAGILAENGVDPARITVIPNGIDPARFPPRAPAPAGSAVTLGFVGFVRAWHGLDRVIEGMQAGAPNTRLVVVGEGPAIPDLQALAAKIGVAPRVIFAGLVPPEQIGAHVQNFDVALQPSATPYASPLKIFDYMAAGCAIVAPDQPNIREILTQDETALLFDPADPAAMWRAIEQLAADAALRDRLGRAARTVLERRDYTWSGNAARLIRLVNKEERQDLLF
;
A
#
# COMPACT_ATOMS: atom_id res chain seq x y z
N MET A 1 -13.11 -5.34 22.21
CA MET A 1 -14.00 -5.89 21.16
C MET A 1 -13.34 -7.11 20.53
N ARG A 2 -14.16 -8.01 20.03
CA ARG A 2 -13.71 -9.21 19.28
C ARG A 2 -14.04 -9.03 17.80
N LEU A 3 -13.07 -9.28 16.90
CA LEU A 3 -13.31 -9.18 15.47
C LEU A 3 -12.70 -10.35 14.70
N LEU A 4 -13.31 -10.68 13.56
CA LEU A 4 -12.70 -11.53 12.55
C LEU A 4 -12.04 -10.67 11.50
N TYR A 5 -10.75 -10.90 11.24
CA TYR A 5 -10.02 -10.29 10.12
C TYR A 5 -9.99 -11.28 8.96
N SER A 6 -10.79 -11.02 7.93
CA SER A 6 -10.91 -11.85 6.72
C SER A 6 -10.01 -11.33 5.61
N HIS A 7 -9.19 -12.20 5.02
CA HIS A 7 -8.32 -11.85 3.90
C HIS A 7 -8.02 -13.04 2.98
N ARG A 8 -7.50 -12.74 1.78
CA ARG A 8 -7.04 -13.75 0.80
C ARG A 8 -5.55 -13.60 0.45
N ILE A 9 -4.79 -12.89 1.24
CA ILE A 9 -3.39 -12.61 0.98
C ILE A 9 -2.53 -13.81 1.35
N ASN A 10 -1.61 -14.17 0.44
CA ASN A 10 -0.63 -15.24 0.64
C ASN A 10 0.82 -14.74 0.66
N ALA A 11 1.09 -13.54 0.14
CA ALA A 11 2.42 -13.00 -0.05
C ALA A 11 2.88 -12.15 1.15
N HIS A 12 4.20 -12.13 1.38
CA HIS A 12 4.87 -11.23 2.33
C HIS A 12 5.32 -9.92 1.66
N ASP A 13 4.50 -9.36 0.77
CA ASP A 13 4.72 -8.05 0.15
C ASP A 13 4.08 -6.92 0.98
N GLY A 14 4.02 -5.72 0.41
CA GLY A 14 3.39 -4.57 1.05
C GLY A 14 1.94 -4.82 1.53
N GLN A 15 1.21 -5.74 0.88
CA GLN A 15 -0.14 -6.10 1.30
C GLN A 15 -0.11 -6.94 2.58
N GLY A 16 0.83 -7.88 2.68
CA GLY A 16 1.04 -8.69 3.88
C GLY A 16 1.47 -7.83 5.08
N VAL A 17 2.38 -6.87 4.85
CA VAL A 17 2.81 -5.89 5.87
C VAL A 17 1.61 -5.12 6.41
N HIS A 18 0.76 -4.57 5.54
CA HIS A 18 -0.44 -3.83 5.95
C HIS A 18 -1.34 -4.68 6.88
N VAL A 19 -1.67 -5.91 6.47
CA VAL A 19 -2.51 -6.82 7.27
C VAL A 19 -1.91 -7.06 8.65
N MET A 20 -0.62 -7.41 8.70
CA MET A 20 0.06 -7.75 9.95
C MET A 20 0.18 -6.56 10.90
N GLU A 21 0.49 -5.38 10.37
CA GLU A 21 0.65 -4.18 11.19
C GLU A 21 -0.69 -3.69 11.76
N LEU A 22 -1.77 -3.69 10.97
CA LEU A 22 -3.10 -3.34 11.49
C LEU A 22 -3.58 -4.34 12.54
N VAL A 23 -3.38 -5.65 12.31
CA VAL A 23 -3.72 -6.68 13.31
C VAL A 23 -2.89 -6.51 14.59
N ARG A 24 -1.60 -6.22 14.47
CA ARG A 24 -0.73 -5.94 15.62
C ARG A 24 -1.23 -4.74 16.41
N ALA A 25 -1.58 -3.64 15.73
CA ALA A 25 -2.10 -2.43 16.35
C ALA A 25 -3.43 -2.65 17.08
N LEU A 26 -4.35 -3.39 16.47
CA LEU A 26 -5.63 -3.76 17.10
C LEU A 26 -5.42 -4.61 18.35
N ARG A 27 -4.52 -5.61 18.31
CA ARG A 27 -4.19 -6.44 19.47
C ARG A 27 -3.51 -5.65 20.58
N ALA A 28 -2.58 -4.76 20.22
CA ALA A 28 -1.92 -3.86 21.16
C ALA A 28 -2.89 -2.90 21.86
N ALA A 29 -4.00 -2.54 21.18
CA ALA A 29 -5.09 -1.76 21.75
C ALA A 29 -6.08 -2.60 22.61
N GLY A 30 -5.79 -3.89 22.87
CA GLY A 30 -6.59 -4.77 23.71
C GLY A 30 -7.80 -5.42 23.01
N HIS A 31 -7.81 -5.45 21.67
CA HIS A 31 -8.88 -6.13 20.91
C HIS A 31 -8.49 -7.57 20.57
N GLU A 32 -9.47 -8.48 20.62
CA GLU A 32 -9.30 -9.86 20.20
C GLU A 32 -9.47 -9.95 18.68
N VAL A 33 -8.38 -10.29 17.96
CA VAL A 33 -8.38 -10.41 16.50
C VAL A 33 -8.12 -11.84 16.09
N HIS A 34 -9.13 -12.46 15.49
CA HIS A 34 -9.06 -13.80 14.91
C HIS A 34 -8.91 -13.69 13.39
N MET A 35 -7.78 -14.16 12.89
CA MET A 35 -7.48 -14.09 11.44
C MET A 35 -8.13 -15.27 10.71
N VAL A 36 -8.87 -14.98 9.64
CA VAL A 36 -9.46 -15.97 8.74
C VAL A 36 -8.92 -15.73 7.33
N GLY A 37 -8.00 -16.57 6.93
CA GLY A 37 -7.32 -16.46 5.65
C GLY A 37 -7.03 -17.83 5.02
N PRO A 38 -6.25 -17.87 3.92
CA PRO A 38 -5.77 -19.10 3.34
C PRO A 38 -4.94 -19.90 4.34
N ALA A 39 -5.06 -21.26 4.31
CA ALA A 39 -4.34 -22.15 5.23
C ALA A 39 -2.80 -22.05 5.12
N PHE A 40 -2.29 -21.38 4.09
CA PHE A 40 -0.87 -21.20 3.78
C PHE A 40 -0.35 -19.80 4.02
N PHE A 41 -1.12 -18.95 4.72
CA PHE A 41 -0.67 -17.60 5.07
C PHE A 41 0.65 -17.66 5.86
N GLY A 42 1.67 -16.96 5.39
CA GLY A 42 3.01 -16.98 5.98
C GLY A 42 3.97 -18.05 5.43
N ARG A 43 3.55 -18.93 4.51
CA ARG A 43 4.41 -19.96 3.87
C ARG A 43 4.90 -19.56 2.46
N ALA A 44 4.32 -18.53 1.84
CA ALA A 44 4.77 -18.03 0.55
C ALA A 44 5.97 -17.08 0.73
N GLY A 45 6.95 -17.14 -0.19
CA GLY A 45 8.08 -16.20 -0.23
C GLY A 45 7.64 -14.78 -0.56
N PHE A 46 8.54 -13.82 -0.38
CA PHE A 46 8.32 -12.40 -0.67
C PHE A 46 7.91 -12.21 -2.14
N GLY A 47 6.76 -11.57 -2.39
CA GLY A 47 6.24 -11.32 -3.74
C GLY A 47 5.74 -12.54 -4.52
N GLY A 48 5.74 -13.75 -3.92
CA GLY A 48 5.43 -15.01 -4.60
C GLY A 48 3.94 -15.36 -4.62
N GLU A 49 3.42 -15.72 -5.80
CA GLU A 49 2.15 -16.45 -5.89
C GLU A 49 2.29 -17.87 -5.33
N SER A 50 1.20 -18.42 -4.78
CA SER A 50 1.17 -19.86 -4.44
C SER A 50 1.47 -20.67 -5.69
N ARG A 51 2.42 -21.64 -5.60
CA ARG A 51 2.81 -22.52 -6.71
C ARG A 51 1.60 -23.21 -7.36
N MET A 52 0.59 -23.55 -6.57
CA MET A 52 -0.63 -24.18 -7.06
C MET A 52 -1.48 -23.21 -7.88
N VAL A 53 -1.57 -21.95 -7.48
CA VAL A 53 -2.29 -20.90 -8.24
C VAL A 53 -1.55 -20.60 -9.54
N ALA A 54 -0.23 -20.48 -9.50
CA ALA A 54 0.59 -20.28 -10.69
C ALA A 54 0.47 -21.46 -11.67
N LEU A 55 0.46 -22.71 -11.17
CA LEU A 55 0.27 -23.92 -11.98
C LEU A 55 -1.12 -23.96 -12.63
N LEU A 56 -2.17 -23.67 -11.87
CA LEU A 56 -3.55 -23.58 -12.37
C LEU A 56 -3.67 -22.52 -13.48
N ARG A 57 -3.09 -21.34 -13.28
CA ARG A 57 -3.09 -20.28 -14.30
C ARG A 57 -2.32 -20.68 -15.58
N ARG A 58 -1.28 -21.48 -15.45
CA ARG A 58 -0.46 -21.93 -16.59
C ARG A 58 -1.19 -22.95 -17.48
N TYR A 59 -2.02 -23.81 -16.89
CA TYR A 59 -2.67 -24.93 -17.59
C TYR A 59 -4.15 -24.71 -17.89
N LEU A 60 -4.82 -23.75 -17.24
CA LEU A 60 -6.22 -23.47 -17.49
C LEU A 60 -6.39 -22.26 -18.41
N PRO A 61 -7.33 -22.31 -19.39
CA PRO A 61 -7.77 -21.11 -20.11
C PRO A 61 -8.14 -19.98 -19.14
N GLY A 62 -7.82 -18.74 -19.49
CA GLY A 62 -7.96 -17.60 -18.58
C GLY A 62 -9.34 -17.47 -17.93
N ALA A 63 -10.43 -17.66 -18.68
CA ALA A 63 -11.79 -17.63 -18.13
C ALA A 63 -12.05 -18.75 -17.10
N LEU A 64 -11.51 -19.95 -17.34
CA LEU A 64 -11.69 -21.08 -16.42
C LEU A 64 -10.92 -20.86 -15.12
N SER A 65 -9.71 -20.27 -15.19
CA SER A 65 -8.94 -19.91 -13.99
C SER A 65 -9.69 -18.89 -13.10
N GLU A 66 -10.40 -17.94 -13.70
CA GLU A 66 -11.23 -16.96 -12.96
C GLU A 66 -12.45 -17.65 -12.29
N LEU A 67 -13.06 -18.64 -12.94
CA LEU A 67 -14.15 -19.43 -12.34
C LEU A 67 -13.63 -20.30 -11.16
N VAL A 68 -12.42 -20.83 -11.25
CA VAL A 68 -11.79 -21.55 -10.13
C VAL A 68 -11.51 -20.58 -8.97
N GLU A 69 -11.02 -19.36 -9.27
CA GLU A 69 -10.87 -18.32 -8.24
C GLU A 69 -12.22 -17.99 -7.57
N LEU A 70 -13.31 -17.94 -8.33
CA LEU A 70 -14.64 -17.69 -7.80
C LEU A 70 -15.15 -18.88 -6.96
N ALA A 71 -14.90 -20.12 -7.38
CA ALA A 71 -15.28 -21.32 -6.64
C ALA A 71 -14.60 -21.42 -5.26
N TYR A 72 -13.42 -20.79 -5.09
CA TYR A 72 -12.76 -20.69 -3.78
C TYR A 72 -13.62 -20.01 -2.69
N ASN A 73 -14.62 -19.23 -3.09
CA ASN A 73 -15.54 -18.63 -2.12
C ASN A 73 -16.32 -19.65 -1.28
N ILE A 74 -16.57 -20.85 -1.80
CA ILE A 74 -17.29 -21.89 -1.05
C ILE A 74 -16.51 -22.29 0.20
N PRO A 75 -15.28 -22.80 0.12
CA PRO A 75 -14.49 -23.14 1.30
C PRO A 75 -14.13 -21.90 2.15
N ALA A 76 -13.94 -20.72 1.53
CA ALA A 76 -13.68 -19.49 2.27
C ALA A 76 -14.89 -19.09 3.14
N TYR A 77 -16.09 -19.12 2.57
CA TYR A 77 -17.33 -18.84 3.32
C TYR A 77 -17.57 -19.84 4.45
N LEU A 78 -17.36 -21.14 4.21
CA LEU A 78 -17.53 -22.16 5.23
C LEU A 78 -16.58 -21.94 6.41
N ARG A 79 -15.31 -21.62 6.15
CA ARG A 79 -14.33 -21.28 7.19
C ARG A 79 -14.71 -20.01 7.95
N LEU A 80 -15.05 -18.94 7.22
CA LEU A 80 -15.46 -17.68 7.85
C LEU A 80 -16.71 -17.85 8.70
N LYS A 81 -17.71 -18.61 8.22
CA LYS A 81 -18.94 -18.93 8.97
C LYS A 81 -18.67 -19.78 10.20
N ALA A 82 -17.75 -20.75 10.11
CA ALA A 82 -17.36 -21.56 11.28
C ALA A 82 -16.66 -20.68 12.33
N ALA A 83 -15.72 -19.83 11.93
CA ALA A 83 -15.07 -18.88 12.83
C ALA A 83 -16.07 -17.89 13.46
N TRP A 84 -17.00 -17.34 12.67
CA TRP A 84 -18.04 -16.45 13.18
C TRP A 84 -18.92 -17.11 14.26
N ARG A 85 -19.29 -18.38 14.06
CA ARG A 85 -20.08 -19.14 15.05
C ARG A 85 -19.31 -19.44 16.33
N ALA A 86 -18.02 -19.77 16.20
CA ALA A 86 -17.15 -20.11 17.32
C ALA A 86 -16.79 -18.87 18.14
N GLU A 87 -16.38 -17.80 17.49
CA GLU A 87 -15.79 -16.63 18.14
C GLU A 87 -16.82 -15.56 18.52
N LYS A 88 -18.02 -15.58 17.90
CA LYS A 88 -19.11 -14.59 18.13
C LYS A 88 -18.57 -13.15 18.11
N PRO A 89 -17.94 -12.71 16.99
CA PRO A 89 -17.32 -11.40 16.92
C PRO A 89 -18.35 -10.27 16.90
N ASP A 90 -17.95 -9.10 17.37
CA ASP A 90 -18.75 -7.86 17.28
C ASP A 90 -18.91 -7.42 15.83
N PHE A 91 -17.85 -7.63 14.99
CA PHE A 91 -17.87 -7.32 13.57
C PHE A 91 -16.86 -8.16 12.78
N VAL A 92 -16.98 -8.12 11.45
CA VAL A 92 -15.99 -8.66 10.50
C VAL A 92 -15.31 -7.50 9.79
N TYR A 93 -13.98 -7.49 9.81
CA TYR A 93 -13.14 -6.64 8.98
C TYR A 93 -12.60 -7.48 7.83
N GLU A 94 -12.87 -7.08 6.59
CA GLU A 94 -12.43 -7.82 5.41
C GLU A 94 -11.60 -6.93 4.50
N ARG A 95 -10.42 -7.43 4.10
CA ARG A 95 -9.65 -6.82 3.02
C ARG A 95 -10.20 -7.26 1.68
N CYS A 96 -10.62 -6.29 0.88
CA CYS A 96 -11.18 -6.52 -0.45
C CYS A 96 -10.19 -7.26 -1.35
N ASN A 97 -10.68 -8.29 -2.02
CA ASN A 97 -9.95 -9.02 -3.06
C ASN A 97 -10.89 -9.32 -4.22
N LEU A 98 -10.34 -9.33 -5.44
CA LEU A 98 -11.14 -9.66 -6.63
C LEU A 98 -11.67 -11.09 -6.52
N TYR A 99 -12.93 -11.29 -6.88
CA TYR A 99 -13.65 -12.56 -6.77
C TYR A 99 -13.75 -13.12 -5.33
N PHE A 100 -13.60 -12.30 -4.29
CA PHE A 100 -13.72 -12.73 -2.89
C PHE A 100 -15.02 -12.19 -2.28
N LEU A 101 -15.98 -13.08 -2.06
CA LEU A 101 -17.36 -12.76 -1.69
C LEU A 101 -17.75 -13.31 -0.30
N ALA A 102 -16.83 -13.99 0.40
CA ALA A 102 -17.14 -14.74 1.61
C ALA A 102 -17.73 -13.85 2.71
N GLY A 103 -17.13 -12.69 2.97
CA GLY A 103 -17.63 -11.70 3.93
C GLY A 103 -18.98 -11.11 3.52
N SER A 104 -19.12 -10.77 2.23
CA SER A 104 -20.39 -10.24 1.68
C SER A 104 -21.55 -11.24 1.84
N TRP A 105 -21.31 -12.52 1.58
CA TRP A 105 -22.32 -13.56 1.78
C TRP A 105 -22.65 -13.75 3.27
N LEU A 106 -21.64 -13.71 4.14
CA LEU A 106 -21.85 -13.81 5.58
C LEU A 106 -22.69 -12.63 6.09
N ALA A 107 -22.30 -11.41 5.72
CA ALA A 107 -22.99 -10.18 6.09
C ALA A 107 -24.46 -10.21 5.69
N ARG A 108 -24.75 -10.51 4.41
CA ARG A 108 -26.13 -10.53 3.89
C ARG A 108 -26.99 -11.67 4.47
N ARG A 109 -26.39 -12.86 4.65
CA ARG A 109 -27.15 -14.06 5.08
C ARG A 109 -27.42 -14.09 6.57
N HIS A 110 -26.51 -13.51 7.37
CA HIS A 110 -26.56 -13.59 8.83
C HIS A 110 -26.62 -12.22 9.51
N LYS A 111 -26.76 -11.13 8.74
CA LYS A 111 -26.79 -9.74 9.23
C LYS A 111 -25.57 -9.38 10.09
N VAL A 112 -24.41 -9.88 9.67
CA VAL A 112 -23.13 -9.60 10.35
C VAL A 112 -22.62 -8.24 9.89
N ARG A 113 -22.15 -7.41 10.81
CA ARG A 113 -21.53 -6.12 10.52
C ARG A 113 -20.23 -6.34 9.75
N LEU A 114 -20.15 -5.83 8.53
CA LEU A 114 -18.97 -5.97 7.64
C LEU A 114 -18.34 -4.62 7.36
N PHE A 115 -17.08 -4.46 7.77
CA PHE A 115 -16.22 -3.33 7.46
C PHE A 115 -15.23 -3.76 6.38
N LEU A 116 -15.32 -3.15 5.20
CA LEU A 116 -14.56 -3.57 4.01
C LEU A 116 -13.47 -2.58 3.68
N GLU A 117 -12.22 -2.99 3.83
CA GLU A 117 -11.05 -2.24 3.40
C GLU A 117 -10.86 -2.37 1.89
N VAL A 118 -10.73 -1.25 1.17
CA VAL A 118 -10.50 -1.21 -0.27
C VAL A 118 -9.20 -0.45 -0.57
N ASN A 119 -8.27 -1.11 -1.26
CA ASN A 119 -6.94 -0.56 -1.56
C ASN A 119 -6.76 -0.18 -3.04
N SER A 120 -7.58 -0.75 -3.91
CA SER A 120 -7.58 -0.47 -5.35
C SER A 120 -8.88 -0.93 -6.01
N PRO A 121 -9.24 -0.42 -7.20
CA PRO A 121 -10.27 -0.97 -8.07
C PRO A 121 -9.68 -2.19 -8.80
N LEU A 122 -9.74 -3.36 -8.15
CA LEU A 122 -9.00 -4.57 -8.54
C LEU A 122 -9.35 -5.11 -9.92
N ALA A 123 -10.61 -4.94 -10.35
CA ALA A 123 -11.04 -5.35 -11.69
C ALA A 123 -10.33 -4.52 -12.77
N ASP A 124 -10.31 -3.20 -12.63
CA ASP A 124 -9.66 -2.30 -13.58
C ASP A 124 -8.14 -2.43 -13.54
N GLU A 125 -7.57 -2.63 -12.35
CA GLU A 125 -6.14 -2.87 -12.18
C GLU A 125 -5.71 -4.17 -12.88
N ARG A 126 -6.44 -5.27 -12.65
CA ARG A 126 -6.12 -6.56 -13.27
C ARG A 126 -6.31 -6.53 -14.79
N GLU A 127 -7.28 -5.77 -15.31
CA GLU A 127 -7.48 -5.59 -16.75
C GLU A 127 -6.31 -4.85 -17.39
N LYS A 128 -5.84 -3.76 -16.79
CA LYS A 128 -4.69 -2.96 -17.29
C LYS A 128 -3.38 -3.76 -17.33
N HIS A 129 -3.17 -4.62 -16.36
CA HIS A 129 -1.94 -5.43 -16.26
C HIS A 129 -2.04 -6.80 -16.93
N GLY A 130 -3.12 -7.05 -17.67
CA GLY A 130 -3.39 -8.28 -18.41
C GLY A 130 -3.86 -9.42 -17.53
N GLY A 131 -4.77 -10.24 -18.04
CA GLY A 131 -5.21 -11.45 -17.35
C GLY A 131 -6.63 -11.40 -16.79
N LEU A 132 -7.47 -10.47 -17.20
CA LEU A 132 -8.90 -10.48 -16.94
C LEU A 132 -9.68 -10.82 -18.21
N ARG A 133 -10.36 -11.98 -18.22
CA ARG A 133 -11.18 -12.45 -19.34
C ARG A 133 -12.67 -12.20 -19.11
N LEU A 134 -13.12 -12.32 -17.88
CA LEU A 134 -14.51 -12.12 -17.47
C LEU A 134 -14.68 -10.72 -16.81
N ALA A 135 -14.21 -9.66 -17.49
CA ALA A 135 -14.17 -8.30 -16.95
C ALA A 135 -15.56 -7.81 -16.47
N TRP A 136 -16.62 -8.09 -17.22
CA TRP A 136 -17.99 -7.72 -16.83
C TRP A 136 -18.42 -8.39 -15.52
N LEU A 137 -18.06 -9.67 -15.33
CA LEU A 137 -18.36 -10.44 -14.11
C LEU A 137 -17.55 -9.92 -12.93
N ALA A 138 -16.24 -9.69 -13.15
CA ALA A 138 -15.33 -9.15 -12.15
C ALA A 138 -15.87 -7.82 -11.60
N ARG A 139 -16.18 -6.84 -12.48
CA ARG A 139 -16.72 -5.54 -12.07
C ARG A 139 -18.08 -5.67 -11.37
N ARG A 140 -18.95 -6.57 -11.84
CA ARG A 140 -20.25 -6.81 -11.19
C ARG A 140 -20.09 -7.35 -9.77
N LEU A 141 -19.20 -8.33 -9.59
CA LEU A 141 -18.95 -8.94 -8.28
C LEU A 141 -18.20 -8.00 -7.34
N GLU A 142 -17.27 -7.22 -7.85
CA GLU A 142 -16.56 -6.20 -7.07
C GLU A 142 -17.53 -5.13 -6.54
N ARG A 143 -18.41 -4.58 -7.39
CA ARG A 143 -19.47 -3.66 -6.97
C ARG A 143 -20.42 -4.29 -5.96
N PHE A 144 -20.78 -5.57 -6.13
CA PHE A 144 -21.59 -6.30 -5.17
C PHE A 144 -20.90 -6.37 -3.80
N THR A 145 -19.60 -6.67 -3.77
CA THR A 145 -18.80 -6.71 -2.55
C THR A 145 -18.79 -5.36 -1.84
N TRP A 146 -18.48 -4.29 -2.56
CA TRP A 146 -18.47 -2.93 -2.02
C TRP A 146 -19.82 -2.52 -1.41
N ARG A 147 -20.92 -2.79 -2.12
CA ARG A 147 -22.28 -2.44 -1.67
C ARG A 147 -22.84 -3.32 -0.54
N SER A 148 -22.21 -4.46 -0.29
CA SER A 148 -22.65 -5.42 0.75
C SER A 148 -22.11 -5.07 2.13
N ALA A 149 -21.07 -4.24 2.22
CA ALA A 149 -20.45 -3.85 3.48
C ALA A 149 -21.29 -2.78 4.20
N GLU A 150 -21.31 -2.80 5.53
CA GLU A 150 -21.90 -1.74 6.36
C GLU A 150 -21.11 -0.44 6.20
N ARG A 151 -19.76 -0.54 6.22
CA ARG A 151 -18.83 0.54 5.92
C ARG A 151 -17.78 0.08 4.92
N VAL A 152 -17.43 0.99 4.00
CA VAL A 152 -16.35 0.80 3.03
C VAL A 152 -15.23 1.77 3.36
N LEU A 153 -14.02 1.25 3.48
CA LEU A 153 -12.85 1.93 4.01
C LEU A 153 -11.76 2.03 2.93
N PRO A 154 -11.90 2.97 1.96
CA PRO A 154 -10.84 3.20 0.98
C PRO A 154 -9.63 3.88 1.61
N VAL A 155 -8.46 3.64 1.01
CA VAL A 155 -7.18 4.22 1.49
C VAL A 155 -6.92 5.64 1.00
N THR A 156 -7.72 6.17 0.07
CA THR A 156 -7.62 7.55 -0.45
C THR A 156 -9.00 8.14 -0.77
N ALA A 157 -9.11 9.45 -0.81
CA ALA A 157 -10.32 10.14 -1.24
C ALA A 157 -10.59 9.94 -2.74
N VAL A 158 -9.53 9.81 -3.55
CA VAL A 158 -9.67 9.44 -4.97
C VAL A 158 -10.39 8.10 -5.11
N LEU A 159 -9.98 7.10 -4.33
CA LEU A 159 -10.62 5.79 -4.34
C LEU A 159 -12.05 5.86 -3.78
N ALA A 160 -12.31 6.72 -2.78
CA ALA A 160 -13.66 6.97 -2.28
C ALA A 160 -14.59 7.51 -3.39
N GLY A 161 -14.10 8.41 -4.24
CA GLY A 161 -14.81 8.89 -5.43
C GLY A 161 -15.17 7.76 -6.40
N ILE A 162 -14.19 6.90 -6.72
CA ILE A 162 -14.42 5.72 -7.57
C ILE A 162 -15.50 4.80 -6.99
N LEU A 163 -15.49 4.56 -5.68
CA LEU A 163 -16.50 3.74 -5.00
C LEU A 163 -17.91 4.39 -5.10
N ALA A 164 -18.01 5.68 -4.86
CA ALA A 164 -19.28 6.43 -4.96
C ALA A 164 -19.85 6.40 -6.40
N GLU A 165 -19.02 6.64 -7.40
CA GLU A 165 -19.39 6.54 -8.82
C GLU A 165 -19.88 5.13 -9.21
N ASN A 166 -19.39 4.10 -8.54
CA ASN A 166 -19.82 2.72 -8.70
C ASN A 166 -21.00 2.33 -7.79
N GLY A 167 -21.66 3.33 -7.16
CA GLY A 167 -22.92 3.19 -6.45
C GLY A 167 -22.79 2.68 -5.02
N VAL A 168 -21.66 2.92 -4.37
CA VAL A 168 -21.56 2.86 -2.91
C VAL A 168 -22.10 4.17 -2.35
N ASP A 169 -23.00 4.08 -1.38
CA ASP A 169 -23.53 5.26 -0.69
C ASP A 169 -22.38 6.05 -0.01
N PRO A 170 -22.17 7.33 -0.35
CA PRO A 170 -21.13 8.16 0.26
C PRO A 170 -21.20 8.20 1.79
N ALA A 171 -22.39 8.11 2.39
CA ALA A 171 -22.55 8.06 3.83
C ALA A 171 -21.91 6.81 4.48
N ARG A 172 -21.66 5.76 3.69
CA ARG A 172 -21.03 4.51 4.12
C ARG A 172 -19.54 4.45 3.80
N ILE A 173 -18.97 5.49 3.19
CA ILE A 173 -17.55 5.56 2.84
C ILE A 173 -16.81 6.37 3.91
N THR A 174 -15.70 5.82 4.40
CA THR A 174 -14.79 6.52 5.31
C THR A 174 -13.35 6.25 4.91
N VAL A 175 -12.62 7.28 4.54
CA VAL A 175 -11.21 7.15 4.15
C VAL A 175 -10.36 6.83 5.38
N ILE A 176 -9.61 5.72 5.32
CA ILE A 176 -8.58 5.37 6.29
C ILE A 176 -7.28 5.17 5.51
N PRO A 177 -6.37 6.17 5.51
CA PRO A 177 -5.11 6.06 4.78
C PRO A 177 -4.20 4.98 5.37
N ASN A 178 -3.17 4.59 4.63
CA ASN A 178 -2.14 3.73 5.18
C ASN A 178 -1.45 4.37 6.38
N GLY A 179 -0.76 3.58 7.18
CA GLY A 179 -0.07 4.03 8.37
C GLY A 179 1.34 3.44 8.45
N ILE A 180 2.07 3.88 9.45
CA ILE A 180 3.41 3.41 9.78
C ILE A 180 3.54 3.20 11.29
N ASP A 181 4.54 2.46 11.72
CA ASP A 181 5.03 2.45 13.09
C ASP A 181 6.23 3.41 13.20
N PRO A 182 6.06 4.65 13.72
CA PRO A 182 7.13 5.64 13.79
C PRO A 182 8.32 5.19 14.67
N ALA A 183 8.11 4.25 15.59
CA ALA A 183 9.15 3.75 16.48
C ALA A 183 10.28 3.02 15.72
N ARG A 184 9.97 2.53 14.51
CA ARG A 184 10.97 1.89 13.62
C ARG A 184 11.89 2.90 12.92
N PHE A 185 11.60 4.20 13.02
CA PHE A 185 12.32 5.26 12.34
C PHE A 185 12.86 6.26 13.39
N PRO A 186 13.99 5.96 14.05
CA PRO A 186 14.60 6.90 14.96
C PRO A 186 14.96 8.21 14.25
N PRO A 187 15.16 9.32 14.96
CA PRO A 187 15.51 10.59 14.35
C PRO A 187 16.76 10.48 13.47
N ARG A 188 16.70 11.11 12.28
CA ARG A 188 17.81 11.13 11.35
C ARG A 188 18.98 11.95 11.91
N ALA A 189 20.19 11.41 11.82
CA ALA A 189 21.41 12.18 12.07
C ALA A 189 21.71 13.10 10.87
N PRO A 190 22.25 14.29 11.08
CA PRO A 190 22.72 15.15 10.00
C PRO A 190 23.75 14.42 9.13
N ALA A 191 23.64 14.51 7.80
CA ALA A 191 24.63 13.96 6.90
C ALA A 191 25.98 14.72 7.05
N PRO A 192 27.14 14.04 6.97
CA PRO A 192 28.43 14.71 6.95
C PRO A 192 28.52 15.69 5.79
N ALA A 193 29.08 16.88 6.03
CA ALA A 193 29.29 17.88 5.01
C ALA A 193 30.15 17.34 3.86
N GLY A 194 29.75 17.59 2.60
CA GLY A 194 30.49 17.18 1.40
C GLY A 194 30.28 15.72 0.97
N SER A 195 29.45 14.93 1.67
CA SER A 195 29.10 13.59 1.23
C SER A 195 28.20 13.62 -0.02
N ALA A 196 28.29 12.56 -0.84
CA ALA A 196 27.37 12.39 -1.96
C ALA A 196 25.92 12.30 -1.47
N VAL A 197 25.00 12.98 -2.14
CA VAL A 197 23.57 12.96 -1.82
C VAL A 197 22.97 11.61 -2.17
N THR A 198 22.38 10.93 -1.20
CA THR A 198 21.77 9.62 -1.38
C THR A 198 20.32 9.76 -1.78
N LEU A 199 20.02 9.40 -3.03
CA LEU A 199 18.66 9.17 -3.53
C LEU A 199 18.23 7.79 -3.08
N GLY A 200 17.02 7.64 -2.54
CA GLY A 200 16.58 6.36 -2.00
C GLY A 200 15.21 5.92 -2.52
N PHE A 201 15.09 4.62 -2.75
CA PHE A 201 13.83 3.95 -3.03
C PHE A 201 13.71 2.68 -2.21
N VAL A 202 12.53 2.41 -1.63
CA VAL A 202 12.24 1.17 -0.92
C VAL A 202 10.98 0.49 -1.48
N GLY A 203 11.01 -0.84 -1.61
CA GLY A 203 9.86 -1.66 -1.96
C GLY A 203 10.12 -2.75 -3.00
N PHE A 204 9.06 -3.46 -3.40
CA PHE A 204 9.12 -4.47 -4.44
C PHE A 204 9.21 -3.80 -5.81
N VAL A 205 10.36 -3.95 -6.48
CA VAL A 205 10.73 -3.16 -7.66
C VAL A 205 10.06 -3.70 -8.92
N ARG A 206 9.11 -2.93 -9.45
CA ARG A 206 8.40 -3.21 -10.70
C ARG A 206 8.69 -2.11 -11.74
N ALA A 207 8.56 -2.43 -13.02
CA ALA A 207 8.81 -1.49 -14.12
C ALA A 207 7.99 -0.18 -14.00
N TRP A 208 6.72 -0.28 -13.59
CA TRP A 208 5.84 0.88 -13.43
C TRP A 208 6.23 1.84 -12.29
N HIS A 209 7.23 1.51 -11.46
CA HIS A 209 7.74 2.45 -10.46
C HIS A 209 8.57 3.60 -11.06
N GLY A 210 9.03 3.47 -12.31
CA GLY A 210 9.73 4.56 -13.02
C GLY A 210 11.16 4.80 -12.55
N LEU A 211 11.84 3.78 -11.99
CA LEU A 211 13.24 3.88 -11.57
C LEU A 211 14.21 3.97 -12.76
N ASP A 212 13.81 3.49 -13.93
CA ASP A 212 14.51 3.69 -15.20
C ASP A 212 14.75 5.17 -15.47
N ARG A 213 13.72 6.02 -15.34
CA ARG A 213 13.82 7.48 -15.51
C ARG A 213 14.74 8.13 -14.47
N VAL A 214 14.79 7.58 -13.25
CA VAL A 214 15.74 8.04 -12.23
C VAL A 214 17.18 7.73 -12.67
N ILE A 215 17.43 6.51 -13.12
CA ILE A 215 18.77 6.07 -13.58
C ILE A 215 19.21 6.85 -14.82
N GLU A 216 18.32 7.02 -15.81
CA GLU A 216 18.61 7.80 -17.03
C GLU A 216 19.02 9.24 -16.69
N GLY A 217 18.29 9.90 -15.80
CA GLY A 217 18.62 11.27 -15.41
C GLY A 217 19.92 11.41 -14.62
N MET A 218 20.42 10.35 -13.98
CA MET A 218 21.74 10.35 -13.33
C MET A 218 22.89 10.55 -14.33
N GLN A 219 22.70 10.32 -15.61
CA GLN A 219 23.73 10.51 -16.62
C GLN A 219 24.06 12.00 -16.82
N ALA A 220 23.04 12.86 -16.83
CA ALA A 220 23.17 14.29 -17.12
C ALA A 220 23.07 15.17 -15.86
N GLY A 221 22.33 14.71 -14.83
CA GLY A 221 22.03 15.50 -13.64
C GLY A 221 22.87 15.13 -12.40
N ALA A 222 23.02 16.08 -11.50
CA ALA A 222 23.57 15.97 -10.15
C ALA A 222 24.71 14.92 -9.98
N PRO A 223 25.93 15.19 -10.46
CA PRO A 223 27.03 14.20 -10.49
C PRO A 223 27.42 13.69 -9.10
N ASN A 224 27.17 14.46 -8.04
CA ASN A 224 27.43 14.09 -6.66
C ASN A 224 26.24 13.38 -6.00
N THR A 225 25.49 12.58 -6.77
CA THR A 225 24.39 11.75 -6.27
C THR A 225 24.68 10.27 -6.42
N ARG A 226 24.15 9.46 -5.52
CA ARG A 226 24.06 7.99 -5.63
C ARG A 226 22.64 7.54 -5.42
N LEU A 227 22.22 6.48 -6.09
CA LEU A 227 20.92 5.86 -5.93
C LEU A 227 21.05 4.57 -5.09
N VAL A 228 20.25 4.43 -4.05
CA VAL A 228 20.14 3.21 -3.25
C VAL A 228 18.72 2.67 -3.41
N VAL A 229 18.61 1.46 -3.94
CA VAL A 229 17.35 0.72 -4.12
C VAL A 229 17.30 -0.41 -3.10
N VAL A 230 16.39 -0.32 -2.15
CA VAL A 230 16.18 -1.33 -1.10
C VAL A 230 14.96 -2.18 -1.45
N GLY A 231 15.18 -3.47 -1.63
CA GLY A 231 14.15 -4.42 -2.03
C GLY A 231 14.55 -5.23 -3.27
N GLU A 232 13.67 -6.14 -3.63
CA GLU A 232 13.80 -7.00 -4.81
C GLU A 232 12.63 -6.80 -5.76
N GLY A 233 12.73 -7.36 -6.96
CA GLY A 233 11.63 -7.34 -7.91
C GLY A 233 12.06 -7.63 -9.35
N PRO A 234 11.09 -7.91 -10.22
CA PRO A 234 11.38 -8.35 -11.58
C PRO A 234 12.06 -7.30 -12.46
N ALA A 235 12.00 -6.01 -12.09
CA ALA A 235 12.65 -4.94 -12.87
C ALA A 235 14.15 -4.76 -12.54
N ILE A 236 14.69 -5.37 -11.48
CA ILE A 236 16.09 -5.19 -11.07
C ILE A 236 17.10 -5.52 -12.19
N PRO A 237 17.01 -6.68 -12.89
CA PRO A 237 17.98 -7.00 -13.94
C PRO A 237 18.03 -5.95 -15.06
N ASP A 238 16.88 -5.43 -15.48
CA ASP A 238 16.79 -4.43 -16.54
C ASP A 238 17.37 -3.09 -16.08
N LEU A 239 17.12 -2.71 -14.82
CA LEU A 239 17.69 -1.49 -14.24
C LEU A 239 19.22 -1.57 -14.07
N GLN A 240 19.76 -2.73 -13.71
CA GLN A 240 21.21 -2.98 -13.66
C GLN A 240 21.83 -2.87 -15.04
N ALA A 241 21.22 -3.50 -16.06
CA ALA A 241 21.66 -3.44 -17.44
C ALA A 241 21.62 -1.98 -17.97
N LEU A 242 20.56 -1.22 -17.66
CA LEU A 242 20.46 0.20 -18.02
C LEU A 242 21.59 1.02 -17.39
N ALA A 243 21.80 0.88 -16.07
CA ALA A 243 22.84 1.61 -15.35
C ALA A 243 24.25 1.34 -15.92
N ALA A 244 24.54 0.08 -16.27
CA ALA A 244 25.79 -0.31 -16.89
C ALA A 244 25.94 0.29 -18.30
N LYS A 245 24.89 0.21 -19.12
CA LYS A 245 24.86 0.72 -20.50
C LYS A 245 25.16 2.22 -20.57
N ILE A 246 24.62 3.02 -19.63
CA ILE A 246 24.81 4.48 -19.64
C ILE A 246 25.94 4.96 -18.71
N GLY A 247 26.71 4.03 -18.12
CA GLY A 247 27.93 4.33 -17.37
C GLY A 247 27.72 4.86 -15.95
N VAL A 248 26.50 4.72 -15.36
CA VAL A 248 26.19 5.18 -14.00
C VAL A 248 26.20 4.07 -12.96
N ALA A 249 26.47 2.82 -13.35
CA ALA A 249 26.47 1.67 -12.44
C ALA A 249 27.26 1.87 -11.13
N PRO A 250 28.42 2.54 -11.09
CA PRO A 250 29.14 2.78 -9.82
C PRO A 250 28.38 3.66 -8.81
N ARG A 251 27.36 4.39 -9.26
CA ARG A 251 26.52 5.25 -8.43
C ARG A 251 25.15 4.64 -8.08
N VAL A 252 24.84 3.41 -8.55
CA VAL A 252 23.56 2.73 -8.31
C VAL A 252 23.80 1.48 -7.47
N ILE A 253 23.23 1.46 -6.27
CA ILE A 253 23.38 0.37 -5.29
C ILE A 253 22.04 -0.33 -5.16
N PHE A 254 22.01 -1.62 -5.49
CA PHE A 254 20.87 -2.49 -5.23
C PHE A 254 21.15 -3.28 -3.93
N ALA A 255 20.49 -2.87 -2.84
CA ALA A 255 20.72 -3.47 -1.52
C ALA A 255 20.05 -4.85 -1.34
N GLY A 256 19.18 -5.24 -2.29
CA GLY A 256 18.43 -6.49 -2.20
C GLY A 256 17.33 -6.46 -1.14
N LEU A 257 16.79 -7.64 -0.83
CA LEU A 257 15.77 -7.82 0.19
C LEU A 257 16.38 -7.63 1.58
N VAL A 258 15.79 -6.73 2.36
CA VAL A 258 16.16 -6.53 3.76
C VAL A 258 15.00 -6.91 4.69
N PRO A 259 15.28 -7.40 5.92
CA PRO A 259 14.24 -7.66 6.89
C PRO A 259 13.43 -6.39 7.20
N PRO A 260 12.11 -6.50 7.46
CA PRO A 260 11.26 -5.34 7.75
C PRO A 260 11.78 -4.44 8.88
N GLU A 261 12.44 -5.02 9.86
CA GLU A 261 13.02 -4.32 11.03
C GLU A 261 14.20 -3.43 10.64
N GLN A 262 14.86 -3.73 9.53
CA GLN A 262 16.03 -2.99 9.04
C GLN A 262 15.68 -1.89 8.02
N ILE A 263 14.45 -1.88 7.51
CA ILE A 263 14.01 -0.88 6.51
C ILE A 263 14.22 0.53 7.05
N GLY A 264 13.85 0.79 8.31
CA GLY A 264 14.03 2.10 8.93
C GLY A 264 15.48 2.60 8.90
N ALA A 265 16.44 1.73 9.19
CA ALA A 265 17.87 2.06 9.16
C ALA A 265 18.38 2.38 7.75
N HIS A 266 17.85 1.70 6.71
CA HIS A 266 18.17 2.03 5.33
C HIS A 266 17.56 3.36 4.91
N VAL A 267 16.27 3.58 5.19
CA VAL A 267 15.56 4.80 4.80
C VAL A 267 16.14 6.04 5.46
N GLN A 268 16.62 5.95 6.70
CA GLN A 268 17.30 7.05 7.38
C GLN A 268 18.56 7.57 6.66
N ASN A 269 19.19 6.73 5.84
CA ASN A 269 20.34 7.12 5.05
C ASN A 269 19.97 7.79 3.71
N PHE A 270 18.69 7.95 3.40
CA PHE A 270 18.23 8.66 2.21
C PHE A 270 18.21 10.16 2.45
N ASP A 271 18.95 10.93 1.67
CA ASP A 271 18.87 12.39 1.65
C ASP A 271 17.60 12.86 0.92
N VAL A 272 17.29 12.19 -0.19
CA VAL A 272 16.10 12.41 -0.98
C VAL A 272 15.42 11.06 -1.23
N ALA A 273 14.22 10.90 -0.71
CA ALA A 273 13.42 9.69 -0.89
C ALA A 273 12.48 9.83 -2.09
N LEU A 274 12.44 8.80 -2.94
CA LEU A 274 11.82 8.88 -4.23
C LEU A 274 10.52 8.06 -4.33
N GLN A 275 9.48 8.69 -4.85
CA GLN A 275 8.30 8.06 -5.42
C GLN A 275 8.19 8.47 -6.89
N PRO A 276 8.92 7.82 -7.83
CA PRO A 276 9.01 8.33 -9.20
C PRO A 276 7.72 8.17 -10.00
N SER A 277 6.86 7.23 -9.60
CA SER A 277 5.56 7.01 -10.22
C SER A 277 4.60 6.40 -9.21
N ALA A 278 3.32 6.76 -9.28
CA ALA A 278 2.27 6.19 -8.45
C ALA A 278 1.00 5.96 -9.28
N THR A 279 0.23 4.92 -8.93
CA THR A 279 -1.12 4.75 -9.49
C THR A 279 -2.05 5.81 -8.88
N PRO A 280 -2.99 6.39 -9.66
CA PRO A 280 -3.75 7.57 -9.24
C PRO A 280 -4.64 7.39 -7.99
N TYR A 281 -4.96 6.17 -7.63
CA TYR A 281 -5.83 5.82 -6.49
C TYR A 281 -5.08 5.24 -5.30
N ALA A 282 -3.77 4.93 -5.45
CA ALA A 282 -3.00 4.25 -4.40
C ALA A 282 -2.62 5.18 -3.24
N SER A 283 -2.47 4.58 -2.06
CA SER A 283 -1.80 5.18 -0.91
C SER A 283 -0.44 4.48 -0.72
N PRO A 284 0.66 5.00 -1.30
CA PRO A 284 1.94 4.30 -1.28
C PRO A 284 2.53 4.23 0.13
N LEU A 285 2.70 3.00 0.67
CA LEU A 285 3.25 2.76 2.01
C LEU A 285 4.59 3.44 2.24
N LYS A 286 5.48 3.41 1.24
CA LYS A 286 6.82 4.00 1.34
C LYS A 286 6.83 5.51 1.60
N ILE A 287 5.79 6.25 1.22
CA ILE A 287 5.69 7.68 1.54
C ILE A 287 5.62 7.87 3.06
N PHE A 288 4.89 7.00 3.76
CA PHE A 288 4.81 7.04 5.22
C PHE A 288 6.15 6.63 5.87
N ASP A 289 6.89 5.67 5.28
CA ASP A 289 8.25 5.34 5.70
C ASP A 289 9.17 6.57 5.59
N TYR A 290 9.10 7.28 4.46
CA TYR A 290 9.91 8.47 4.19
C TYR A 290 9.56 9.63 5.13
N MET A 291 8.27 9.86 5.37
CA MET A 291 7.81 10.86 6.35
C MET A 291 8.28 10.52 7.76
N ALA A 292 8.15 9.26 8.18
CA ALA A 292 8.59 8.81 9.51
C ALA A 292 10.09 8.95 9.71
N ALA A 293 10.89 8.70 8.67
CA ALA A 293 12.33 8.89 8.69
C ALA A 293 12.76 10.37 8.61
N GLY A 294 11.85 11.29 8.28
CA GLY A 294 12.17 12.70 8.08
C GLY A 294 13.00 12.97 6.81
N CYS A 295 12.82 12.17 5.77
CA CYS A 295 13.47 12.36 4.48
C CYS A 295 12.81 13.50 3.69
N ALA A 296 13.59 14.23 2.88
CA ALA A 296 13.02 15.06 1.82
C ALA A 296 12.43 14.15 0.73
N ILE A 297 11.22 14.43 0.29
CA ILE A 297 10.47 13.55 -0.60
C ILE A 297 10.30 14.21 -1.96
N VAL A 298 10.55 13.45 -3.04
CA VAL A 298 10.16 13.80 -4.41
C VAL A 298 9.09 12.81 -4.86
N ALA A 299 7.91 13.31 -5.25
CA ALA A 299 6.77 12.49 -5.63
C ALA A 299 5.98 13.13 -6.80
N PRO A 300 5.19 12.37 -7.58
CA PRO A 300 4.37 12.94 -8.64
C PRO A 300 3.24 13.79 -8.07
N ASP A 301 2.97 14.90 -8.72
CA ASP A 301 1.87 15.79 -8.40
C ASP A 301 0.53 15.21 -8.86
N GLN A 302 -0.07 14.41 -8.01
CA GLN A 302 -1.32 13.69 -8.26
C GLN A 302 -2.30 13.88 -7.08
N PRO A 303 -3.62 13.82 -7.32
CA PRO A 303 -4.62 14.03 -6.27
C PRO A 303 -4.43 13.16 -5.03
N ASN A 304 -4.17 11.86 -5.20
CA ASN A 304 -3.94 10.92 -4.11
C ASN A 304 -2.64 11.20 -3.33
N ILE A 305 -1.62 11.74 -3.97
CA ILE A 305 -0.36 12.14 -3.32
C ILE A 305 -0.56 13.44 -2.54
N ARG A 306 -1.31 14.40 -3.10
CA ARG A 306 -1.68 15.65 -2.41
C ARG A 306 -2.54 15.45 -1.17
N GLU A 307 -3.18 14.31 -1.00
CA GLU A 307 -3.87 13.96 0.25
C GLU A 307 -2.90 13.80 1.43
N ILE A 308 -1.65 13.41 1.14
CA ILE A 308 -0.63 13.07 2.14
C ILE A 308 0.44 14.15 2.22
N LEU A 309 0.91 14.64 1.06
CA LEU A 309 2.03 15.57 0.90
C LEU A 309 1.55 16.92 0.38
N THR A 310 2.22 18.00 0.79
CA THR A 310 1.96 19.38 0.33
C THR A 310 3.22 19.92 -0.35
N GLN A 311 3.04 20.46 -1.57
CA GLN A 311 4.11 21.10 -2.34
C GLN A 311 4.82 22.18 -1.51
N ASP A 312 6.17 22.18 -1.54
CA ASP A 312 7.08 23.12 -0.87
C ASP A 312 6.99 23.15 0.67
N GLU A 313 6.05 22.40 1.27
CA GLU A 313 5.92 22.28 2.72
C GLU A 313 6.49 20.95 3.22
N THR A 314 6.06 19.82 2.64
CA THR A 314 6.44 18.47 3.09
C THR A 314 7.14 17.65 2.01
N ALA A 315 7.12 18.10 0.76
CA ALA A 315 7.75 17.43 -0.38
C ALA A 315 7.96 18.40 -1.53
N LEU A 316 8.76 18.00 -2.52
CA LEU A 316 8.70 18.56 -3.87
C LEU A 316 7.87 17.63 -4.76
N LEU A 317 6.75 18.15 -5.26
CA LEU A 317 5.87 17.44 -6.16
C LEU A 317 6.18 17.85 -7.61
N PHE A 318 6.35 16.87 -8.48
CA PHE A 318 6.66 17.12 -9.88
C PHE A 318 5.49 16.76 -10.80
N ASP A 319 5.30 17.52 -11.87
CA ASP A 319 4.34 17.20 -12.93
C ASP A 319 4.76 15.89 -13.64
N PRO A 320 3.98 14.80 -13.55
CA PRO A 320 4.31 13.54 -14.21
C PRO A 320 4.24 13.61 -15.74
N ALA A 321 3.62 14.65 -16.31
CA ALA A 321 3.57 14.88 -17.76
C ALA A 321 4.85 15.56 -18.30
N ASP A 322 5.64 16.19 -17.43
CA ASP A 322 6.94 16.78 -17.81
C ASP A 322 8.08 15.80 -17.49
N PRO A 323 8.75 15.22 -18.52
CA PRO A 323 9.83 14.25 -18.31
C PRO A 323 11.00 14.77 -17.48
N ALA A 324 11.26 16.09 -17.48
CA ALA A 324 12.37 16.69 -16.76
C ALA A 324 12.02 17.16 -15.33
N ALA A 325 10.72 17.27 -15.00
CA ALA A 325 10.29 17.86 -13.72
C ALA A 325 10.79 17.09 -12.50
N MET A 326 10.79 15.77 -12.55
CA MET A 326 11.31 14.94 -11.47
C MET A 326 12.79 15.23 -11.18
N TRP A 327 13.60 15.32 -12.23
CA TRP A 327 15.02 15.58 -12.05
C TRP A 327 15.31 17.01 -11.61
N ARG A 328 14.56 18.01 -12.06
CA ARG A 328 14.67 19.37 -11.51
C ARG A 328 14.41 19.41 -10.01
N ALA A 329 13.40 18.68 -9.53
CA ALA A 329 13.13 18.57 -8.10
C ALA A 329 14.26 17.83 -7.34
N ILE A 330 14.83 16.77 -7.92
CA ILE A 330 15.97 16.05 -7.34
C ILE A 330 17.19 16.97 -7.27
N GLU A 331 17.54 17.70 -8.32
CA GLU A 331 18.67 18.63 -8.38
C GLU A 331 18.53 19.77 -7.38
N GLN A 332 17.33 20.34 -7.23
CA GLN A 332 17.06 21.35 -6.24
C GLN A 332 17.33 20.83 -4.83
N LEU A 333 16.84 19.62 -4.49
CA LEU A 333 17.11 19.01 -3.20
C LEU A 333 18.57 18.57 -3.05
N ALA A 334 19.24 18.15 -4.11
CA ALA A 334 20.64 17.78 -4.04
C ALA A 334 21.53 18.99 -3.72
N ALA A 335 21.19 20.16 -4.25
CA ALA A 335 21.93 21.41 -4.03
C ALA A 335 21.68 22.07 -2.67
N ASP A 336 20.50 21.88 -2.06
CA ASP A 336 20.06 22.60 -0.86
C ASP A 336 19.79 21.67 0.33
N ALA A 337 20.77 21.54 1.21
CA ALA A 337 20.66 20.72 2.42
C ALA A 337 19.65 21.31 3.44
N ALA A 338 19.54 22.64 3.53
CA ALA A 338 18.61 23.28 4.44
C ALA A 338 17.16 23.04 3.99
N LEU A 339 16.90 23.06 2.69
CA LEU A 339 15.60 22.70 2.13
C LEU A 339 15.26 21.24 2.41
N ARG A 340 16.21 20.29 2.22
CA ARG A 340 15.99 18.88 2.58
C ARG A 340 15.57 18.72 4.02
N ASP A 341 16.32 19.33 4.94
CA ASP A 341 16.03 19.26 6.37
C ASP A 341 14.69 19.88 6.75
N ARG A 342 14.33 21.01 6.13
CA ARG A 342 13.06 21.67 6.38
C ARG A 342 11.88 20.81 5.95
N LEU A 343 11.90 20.31 4.70
CA LEU A 343 10.82 19.48 4.15
C LEU A 343 10.69 18.16 4.91
N GLY A 344 11.81 17.50 5.22
CA GLY A 344 11.80 16.23 5.95
C GLY A 344 11.22 16.37 7.37
N ARG A 345 11.62 17.40 8.14
CA ARG A 345 11.03 17.68 9.46
C ARG A 345 9.54 18.00 9.36
N ALA A 346 9.14 18.81 8.38
CA ALA A 346 7.73 19.14 8.19
C ALA A 346 6.89 17.90 7.81
N ALA A 347 7.41 17.04 6.94
CA ALA A 347 6.76 15.78 6.59
C ALA A 347 6.53 14.88 7.83
N ARG A 348 7.53 14.72 8.67
CA ARG A 348 7.41 13.97 9.93
C ARG A 348 6.39 14.59 10.88
N THR A 349 6.41 15.91 11.06
CA THR A 349 5.43 16.63 11.89
C THR A 349 4.00 16.42 11.39
N VAL A 350 3.79 16.43 10.07
CA VAL A 350 2.46 16.17 9.48
C VAL A 350 2.03 14.73 9.72
N LEU A 351 2.92 13.75 9.57
CA LEU A 351 2.65 12.34 9.88
C LEU A 351 2.17 12.18 11.33
N GLU A 352 2.88 12.78 12.28
CA GLU A 352 2.56 12.73 13.71
C GLU A 352 1.23 13.46 14.02
N ARG A 353 1.06 14.68 13.51
CA ARG A 353 -0.16 15.49 13.73
C ARG A 353 -1.42 14.85 13.15
N ARG A 354 -1.31 14.25 11.95
CA ARG A 354 -2.44 13.55 11.29
C ARG A 354 -2.60 12.12 11.77
N ASP A 355 -1.71 11.69 12.67
CA ASP A 355 -1.70 10.33 13.22
C ASP A 355 -1.78 9.26 12.11
N TYR A 356 -0.88 9.36 11.14
CA TYR A 356 -0.73 8.36 10.08
C TYR A 356 0.02 7.15 10.60
N THR A 357 -0.53 6.53 11.67
CA THR A 357 0.03 5.37 12.34
C THR A 357 -0.93 4.19 12.28
N TRP A 358 -0.41 2.98 12.40
CA TRP A 358 -1.27 1.79 12.49
C TRP A 358 -2.13 1.81 13.76
N SER A 359 -1.61 2.34 14.87
CA SER A 359 -2.37 2.56 16.10
C SER A 359 -3.50 3.58 15.91
N GLY A 360 -3.23 4.68 15.21
CA GLY A 360 -4.23 5.66 14.83
C GLY A 360 -5.32 5.07 13.93
N ASN A 361 -4.95 4.22 12.97
CA ASN A 361 -5.91 3.55 12.10
C ASN A 361 -6.77 2.53 12.86
N ALA A 362 -6.17 1.76 13.78
CA ALA A 362 -6.92 0.88 14.68
C ALA A 362 -7.94 1.69 15.51
N ALA A 363 -7.51 2.81 16.10
CA ALA A 363 -8.41 3.69 16.87
C ALA A 363 -9.51 4.31 16.00
N ARG A 364 -9.23 4.69 14.74
CA ARG A 364 -10.24 5.20 13.78
C ARG A 364 -11.29 4.13 13.49
N LEU A 365 -10.85 2.89 13.18
CA LEU A 365 -11.74 1.77 12.93
C LEU A 365 -12.67 1.52 14.13
N ILE A 366 -12.12 1.42 15.34
CA ILE A 366 -12.91 1.15 16.54
C ILE A 366 -13.90 2.27 16.86
N ARG A 367 -13.53 3.53 16.63
CA ARG A 367 -14.46 4.66 16.77
C ARG A 367 -15.63 4.58 15.79
N LEU A 368 -15.39 4.11 14.56
CA LEU A 368 -16.46 3.91 13.57
C LEU A 368 -17.42 2.83 14.03
N VAL A 369 -16.92 1.68 14.49
CA VAL A 369 -17.73 0.58 15.00
C VAL A 369 -18.61 1.06 16.17
N ASN A 370 -18.04 1.75 17.15
CA ASN A 370 -18.77 2.24 18.33
C ASN A 370 -19.79 3.35 18.00
N LYS A 371 -19.55 4.16 16.98
CA LYS A 371 -20.49 5.21 16.57
C LYS A 371 -21.75 4.61 15.96
N GLU A 372 -21.59 3.57 15.16
CA GLU A 372 -22.71 2.83 14.57
C GLU A 372 -23.54 2.11 15.65
N GLU A 373 -22.90 1.47 16.65
CA GLU A 373 -23.62 0.85 17.76
C GLU A 373 -24.51 1.83 18.53
N ARG A 374 -24.06 3.09 18.69
CA ARG A 374 -24.88 4.13 19.36
C ARG A 374 -26.04 4.60 18.49
N GLN A 375 -25.94 4.54 17.18
CA GLN A 375 -27.04 4.89 16.27
C GLN A 375 -28.11 3.78 16.27
N ASP A 376 -27.70 2.51 16.27
CA ASP A 376 -28.61 1.37 16.31
C ASP A 376 -29.37 1.23 17.65
N LEU A 377 -28.84 1.80 18.73
CA LEU A 377 -29.51 1.83 20.05
C LEU A 377 -30.52 2.99 20.22
N LEU A 378 -30.59 3.90 19.25
CA LEU A 378 -31.48 5.07 19.28
C LEU A 378 -32.73 4.88 18.40
N PHE A 379 -32.89 3.74 17.75
CA PHE A 379 -34.05 3.32 16.97
C PHE A 379 -34.56 1.97 17.47
#